data_689a243085a1b5703df7a893a567d192
#
_entry.id   689a243085a1b5703df7a893a567d192
#
_cell.length_a   1.000
_cell.length_b   1.000
_cell.length_c   1.000
_cell.angle_alpha   90.00
_cell.angle_beta   90.00
_cell.angle_gamma   90.00
#
_symmetry.space_group_name_H-M   'P 1'
#
loop_
_entity.id
_entity.type
_entity.pdbx_description
1 polymer ?
#
loop_
_entity_poly.entity_id
_entity_poly.type
_entity_poly.pdbx_seq_one_letter_code
_entity_poly.pdbx_strand_id
1 'polypeptide(L)'
;MKNICFCFQMHAPYTLKRYRFFEIGQDHYYYDDMQTEDHVASLIQTSYMPLCHTIAEMIRLSKGRFHCAISVSGIMLEMFEQFAPEMIDTLKELAETKCVEFVVTPYAYSLANVYSDTEAAEQLLAQQKQVEKLLGVES
;
A
#
# COMPACT_ATOMS: atom_id res chain seq x y z
N MET A 1 -30.74 1.84 11.65
CA MET A 1 -29.45 2.34 12.14
C MET A 1 -28.59 2.59 10.93
N LYS A 2 -27.93 3.75 10.82
CA LYS A 2 -27.03 4.05 9.69
C LYS A 2 -25.59 3.79 10.16
N ASN A 3 -24.82 3.02 9.37
CA ASN A 3 -23.43 2.73 9.64
C ASN A 3 -22.56 3.49 8.62
N ILE A 4 -21.39 3.98 9.07
CA ILE A 4 -20.38 4.59 8.22
C ILE A 4 -19.16 3.68 8.25
N CYS A 5 -18.72 3.23 7.07
CA CYS A 5 -17.48 2.47 6.90
C CYS A 5 -16.42 3.38 6.29
N PHE A 6 -15.24 3.45 6.94
CA PHE A 6 -14.06 4.10 6.38
C PHE A 6 -13.15 3.06 5.76
N CYS A 7 -12.80 3.28 4.49
CA CYS A 7 -11.80 2.50 3.79
C CYS A 7 -10.73 3.46 3.25
N PHE A 8 -9.50 3.30 3.72
CA PHE A 8 -8.37 4.10 3.31
C PHE A 8 -7.50 3.31 2.34
N GLN A 9 -6.94 3.99 1.35
CA GLN A 9 -6.14 3.36 0.31
C GLN A 9 -4.76 3.99 0.24
N MET A 10 -3.74 3.13 0.20
CA MET A 10 -2.34 3.51 0.02
C MET A 10 -1.80 2.91 -1.26
N HIS A 11 -1.49 3.76 -2.22
CA HIS A 11 -0.91 3.36 -3.50
C HIS A 11 -0.12 4.51 -4.10
N ALA A 12 1.02 4.21 -4.69
CA ALA A 12 1.77 5.06 -5.60
C ALA A 12 2.43 4.18 -6.66
N PRO A 13 2.53 4.64 -7.91
CA PRO A 13 3.29 3.94 -8.93
C PRO A 13 4.80 4.24 -8.80
N TYR A 14 5.64 3.34 -9.34
CA TYR A 14 7.03 3.67 -9.58
C TYR A 14 7.16 4.81 -10.59
N THR A 15 8.09 5.74 -10.34
CA THR A 15 8.42 6.80 -11.30
C THR A 15 9.29 6.25 -12.41
N LEU A 16 8.92 6.57 -13.65
CA LEU A 16 9.69 6.13 -14.82
C LEU A 16 10.74 7.19 -15.18
N LYS A 17 11.93 6.73 -15.60
CA LYS A 17 12.96 7.58 -16.16
C LYS A 17 12.48 8.26 -17.45
N ARG A 18 13.00 9.46 -17.71
CA ARG A 18 12.87 10.10 -19.01
C ARG A 18 13.94 9.57 -19.96
N TYR A 19 13.51 8.81 -20.96
CA TYR A 19 14.40 8.29 -22.00
C TYR A 19 14.53 9.28 -23.15
N ARG A 20 15.77 9.48 -23.63
CA ARG A 20 16.05 10.11 -24.91
C ARG A 20 16.06 9.07 -26.03
N PHE A 21 15.81 9.49 -27.25
CA PHE A 21 15.72 8.59 -28.41
C PHE A 21 16.92 7.62 -28.52
N PHE A 22 18.15 8.09 -28.25
CA PHE A 22 19.36 7.30 -28.35
C PHE A 22 19.60 6.31 -27.18
N GLU A 23 18.82 6.41 -26.12
CA GLU A 23 18.91 5.55 -24.93
C GLU A 23 17.95 4.35 -25.03
N ILE A 24 17.00 4.40 -25.97
CA ILE A 24 16.02 3.35 -26.20
C ILE A 24 16.73 2.07 -26.67
N GLY A 25 16.57 0.98 -25.91
CA GLY A 25 17.16 -0.31 -26.20
C GLY A 25 18.61 -0.52 -25.73
N GLN A 26 19.21 0.48 -25.09
CA GLN A 26 20.56 0.36 -24.50
C GLN A 26 20.54 0.16 -22.97
N ASP A 27 19.58 0.80 -22.29
CA ASP A 27 19.31 0.62 -20.86
C ASP A 27 17.89 0.06 -20.68
N HIS A 28 17.78 -1.05 -19.94
CA HIS A 28 16.50 -1.73 -19.66
C HIS A 28 16.00 -1.49 -18.25
N TYR A 29 16.70 -0.67 -17.46
CA TYR A 29 16.24 -0.25 -16.14
C TYR A 29 15.42 1.02 -16.25
N TYR A 30 14.10 0.87 -16.37
CA TYR A 30 13.16 1.93 -16.72
C TYR A 30 12.72 2.82 -15.55
N TYR A 31 13.10 2.49 -14.32
CA TYR A 31 12.65 3.19 -13.11
C TYR A 31 13.63 4.25 -12.65
N ASP A 32 13.11 5.33 -12.08
CA ASP A 32 13.86 6.39 -11.40
C ASP A 32 13.71 6.19 -9.89
N ASP A 33 14.67 5.50 -9.29
CA ASP A 33 14.60 5.16 -7.87
C ASP A 33 14.66 6.39 -6.98
N MET A 34 15.49 7.39 -7.34
CA MET A 34 15.62 8.61 -6.55
C MET A 34 14.30 9.38 -6.52
N GLN A 35 13.66 9.59 -7.67
CA GLN A 35 12.37 10.26 -7.72
C GLN A 35 11.27 9.42 -7.05
N THR A 36 11.34 8.10 -7.14
CA THR A 36 10.40 7.21 -6.46
C THR A 36 10.54 7.32 -4.95
N GLU A 37 11.77 7.26 -4.43
CA GLU A 37 12.08 7.42 -2.99
C GLU A 37 11.59 8.77 -2.46
N ASP A 38 11.94 9.87 -3.14
CA ASP A 38 11.50 11.23 -2.76
C ASP A 38 9.96 11.34 -2.74
N HIS A 39 9.30 10.76 -3.73
CA HIS A 39 7.84 10.76 -3.80
C HIS A 39 7.22 9.96 -2.66
N VAL A 40 7.71 8.76 -2.40
CA VAL A 40 7.25 7.90 -1.31
C VAL A 40 7.48 8.56 0.03
N ALA A 41 8.67 9.12 0.27
CA ALA A 41 8.98 9.85 1.51
C ALA A 41 8.01 11.03 1.74
N SER A 42 7.72 11.78 0.68
CA SER A 42 6.75 12.88 0.75
C SER A 42 5.34 12.38 1.11
N LEU A 43 4.86 11.31 0.48
CA LEU A 43 3.54 10.72 0.78
C LEU A 43 3.47 10.21 2.24
N ILE A 44 4.52 9.59 2.72
CA ILE A 44 4.60 9.10 4.10
C ILE A 44 4.47 10.27 5.08
N GLN A 45 5.27 11.30 4.89
CA GLN A 45 5.30 12.45 5.80
C GLN A 45 3.99 13.26 5.78
N THR A 46 3.40 13.45 4.60
CA THR A 46 2.25 14.34 4.44
C THR A 46 0.91 13.64 4.61
N SER A 47 0.86 12.32 4.40
CA SER A 47 -0.41 11.59 4.33
C SER A 47 -0.42 10.31 5.14
N TYR A 48 0.46 9.35 4.85
CA TYR A 48 0.30 7.99 5.37
C TYR A 48 0.61 7.87 6.87
N MET A 49 1.71 8.45 7.32
CA MET A 49 2.06 8.45 8.74
C MET A 49 1.05 9.25 9.59
N PRO A 50 0.66 10.48 9.21
CA PRO A 50 -0.41 11.19 9.91
C PRO A 50 -1.74 10.45 9.94
N LEU A 51 -2.10 9.76 8.85
CA LEU A 51 -3.30 8.93 8.79
C LEU A 51 -3.24 7.78 9.80
N CYS A 52 -2.14 7.02 9.81
CA CYS A 52 -1.94 5.91 10.73
C CYS A 52 -2.00 6.37 12.20
N HIS A 53 -1.35 7.49 12.52
CA HIS A 53 -1.42 8.07 13.87
C HIS A 53 -2.85 8.48 14.23
N THR A 54 -3.58 9.09 13.30
CA THR A 54 -4.99 9.48 13.53
C THR A 54 -5.86 8.26 13.78
N ILE A 55 -5.70 7.19 13.00
CA ILE A 55 -6.43 5.93 13.17
C ILE A 55 -6.12 5.33 14.56
N ALA A 56 -4.85 5.25 14.94
CA ALA A 56 -4.44 4.73 16.25
C ALA A 56 -5.04 5.55 17.39
N GLU A 57 -5.06 6.86 17.27
CA GLU A 57 -5.69 7.75 18.27
C GLU A 57 -7.21 7.55 18.35
N MET A 58 -7.89 7.43 17.20
CA MET A 58 -9.33 7.16 17.16
C MET A 58 -9.68 5.83 17.81
N ILE A 59 -8.88 4.78 17.57
CA ILE A 59 -9.05 3.49 18.23
C ILE A 59 -8.88 3.64 19.74
N ARG A 60 -7.84 4.34 20.19
CA ARG A 60 -7.57 4.59 21.62
C ARG A 60 -8.70 5.37 22.28
N LEU A 61 -9.13 6.49 21.69
CA LEU A 61 -10.18 7.34 22.24
C LEU A 61 -11.55 6.66 22.28
N SER A 62 -11.84 5.82 21.28
CA SER A 62 -13.09 5.05 21.23
C SER A 62 -13.06 3.78 22.09
N LYS A 63 -11.93 3.48 22.75
CA LYS A 63 -11.70 2.24 23.52
C LYS A 63 -11.95 0.99 22.66
N GLY A 64 -11.40 0.99 21.42
CA GLY A 64 -11.51 -0.12 20.49
C GLY A 64 -12.86 -0.26 19.77
N ARG A 65 -13.72 0.75 19.83
CA ARG A 65 -15.02 0.72 19.11
C ARG A 65 -14.94 1.30 17.70
N PHE A 66 -13.89 2.05 17.39
CA PHE A 66 -13.63 2.53 16.04
C PHE A 66 -12.96 1.43 15.24
N HIS A 67 -13.56 1.08 14.10
CA HIS A 67 -13.01 0.12 13.15
C HIS A 67 -12.95 0.77 11.77
N CYS A 68 -11.92 0.42 11.01
CA CYS A 68 -11.77 0.87 9.62
C CYS A 68 -11.06 -0.20 8.77
N ALA A 69 -11.08 0.00 7.47
CA ALA A 69 -10.35 -0.83 6.52
C ALA A 69 -9.20 -0.04 5.92
N ILE A 70 -8.08 -0.70 5.67
CA ILE A 70 -6.93 -0.16 4.94
C ILE A 70 -6.61 -1.11 3.78
N SER A 71 -6.43 -0.55 2.60
CA SER A 71 -5.94 -1.24 1.42
C SER A 71 -4.55 -0.71 1.06
N VAL A 72 -3.57 -1.60 0.94
CA VAL A 72 -2.21 -1.25 0.51
C VAL A 72 -1.86 -2.12 -0.69
N SER A 73 -1.53 -1.50 -1.83
CA SER A 73 -1.14 -2.27 -3.02
C SER A 73 0.19 -3.01 -2.80
N GLY A 74 0.39 -4.12 -3.50
CA GLY A 74 1.63 -4.90 -3.42
C GLY A 74 2.85 -4.06 -3.77
N ILE A 75 2.78 -3.24 -4.82
CA ILE A 75 3.82 -2.29 -5.20
C ILE A 75 4.13 -1.30 -4.07
N MET A 76 3.11 -0.79 -3.38
CA MET A 76 3.33 0.14 -2.27
C MET A 76 4.00 -0.55 -1.08
N LEU A 77 3.65 -1.82 -0.80
CA LEU A 77 4.31 -2.62 0.22
C LEU A 77 5.79 -2.87 -0.12
N GLU A 78 6.13 -3.14 -1.39
CA GLU A 78 7.52 -3.24 -1.84
C GLU A 78 8.29 -1.94 -1.61
N MET A 79 7.69 -0.80 -1.95
CA MET A 79 8.31 0.51 -1.72
C MET A 79 8.52 0.80 -0.23
N PHE A 80 7.57 0.42 0.63
CA PHE A 80 7.76 0.53 2.08
C PHE A 80 8.89 -0.38 2.57
N GLU A 81 8.95 -1.63 2.10
CA GLU A 81 10.04 -2.56 2.46
C GLU A 81 11.41 -2.03 2.03
N GLN A 82 11.49 -1.35 0.88
CA GLN A 82 12.73 -0.82 0.32
C GLN A 82 13.14 0.54 0.88
N PHE A 83 12.21 1.49 1.01
CA PHE A 83 12.52 2.90 1.27
C PHE A 83 12.07 3.38 2.66
N ALA A 84 11.12 2.69 3.30
CA ALA A 84 10.52 3.15 4.55
C ALA A 84 10.01 2.00 5.43
N PRO A 85 10.88 1.11 5.93
CA PRO A 85 10.48 -0.05 6.72
C PRO A 85 9.69 0.32 7.97
N GLU A 86 9.84 1.53 8.50
CA GLU A 86 9.05 2.05 9.62
C GLU A 86 7.54 2.13 9.32
N MET A 87 7.16 2.26 8.05
CA MET A 87 5.75 2.17 7.67
C MET A 87 5.18 0.75 7.84
N ILE A 88 5.99 -0.27 7.55
CA ILE A 88 5.60 -1.66 7.77
C ILE A 88 5.36 -1.90 9.27
N ASP A 89 6.25 -1.39 10.11
CA ASP A 89 6.11 -1.54 11.57
C ASP A 89 4.85 -0.81 12.08
N THR A 90 4.59 0.39 11.59
CA THR A 90 3.38 1.16 11.92
C THR A 90 2.11 0.42 11.49
N LEU A 91 2.10 -0.19 10.30
CA LEU A 91 0.96 -0.98 9.83
C LEU A 91 0.76 -2.27 10.66
N LYS A 92 1.85 -2.92 11.11
CA LYS A 92 1.77 -4.05 12.04
C LYS A 92 1.16 -3.64 13.38
N GLU A 93 1.59 -2.53 13.95
CA GLU A 93 1.01 -2.01 15.20
C GLU A 93 -0.51 -1.77 15.06
N LEU A 94 -0.95 -1.23 13.92
CA LEU A 94 -2.39 -1.07 13.64
C LEU A 94 -3.09 -2.43 13.50
N ALA A 95 -2.47 -3.41 12.85
CA ALA A 95 -3.01 -4.76 12.70
C ALA A 95 -3.20 -5.44 14.06
N GLU A 96 -2.25 -5.30 14.97
CA GLU A 96 -2.30 -5.87 16.33
C GLU A 96 -3.48 -5.35 17.16
N THR A 97 -4.00 -4.15 16.84
CA THR A 97 -5.19 -3.61 17.52
C THR A 97 -6.46 -4.41 17.24
N LYS A 98 -6.48 -5.20 16.16
CA LYS A 98 -7.66 -5.93 15.64
C LYS A 98 -8.86 -5.03 15.32
N CYS A 99 -8.62 -3.73 15.18
CA CYS A 99 -9.60 -2.72 14.81
C CYS A 99 -9.44 -2.25 13.36
N VAL A 100 -8.38 -2.69 12.69
CA VAL A 100 -8.08 -2.39 11.28
C VAL A 100 -8.12 -3.68 10.47
N GLU A 101 -8.95 -3.69 9.44
CA GLU A 101 -9.05 -4.76 8.47
C GLU A 101 -8.21 -4.40 7.24
N PHE A 102 -7.34 -5.34 6.80
CA PHE A 102 -6.56 -5.14 5.57
C PHE A 102 -7.30 -5.76 4.39
N VAL A 103 -7.73 -4.91 3.46
CA VAL A 103 -8.54 -5.30 2.30
C VAL A 103 -7.65 -5.60 1.11
N VAL A 104 -7.93 -6.73 0.46
CA VAL A 104 -7.23 -7.16 -0.76
C VAL A 104 -7.50 -6.21 -1.91
N THR A 105 -6.45 -5.90 -2.68
CA THR A 105 -6.48 -5.06 -3.88
C THR A 105 -5.52 -5.63 -4.93
N PRO A 106 -5.67 -5.36 -6.22
CA PRO A 106 -4.71 -5.83 -7.21
C PRO A 106 -3.29 -5.39 -6.88
N TYR A 107 -2.31 -6.30 -7.00
CA TYR A 107 -0.91 -6.07 -6.62
C TYR A 107 -0.33 -4.81 -7.23
N ALA A 108 -0.46 -4.67 -8.56
CA ALA A 108 0.01 -3.51 -9.30
C ALA A 108 -1.06 -2.40 -9.43
N TYR A 109 -2.18 -2.52 -8.72
CA TYR A 109 -3.31 -1.59 -8.83
C TYR A 109 -3.81 -1.43 -10.28
N SER A 110 -3.82 -2.53 -11.02
CA SER A 110 -4.15 -2.58 -12.43
C SER A 110 -5.65 -2.77 -12.67
N LEU A 111 -6.08 -2.44 -13.90
CA LEU A 111 -7.43 -2.74 -14.41
C LEU A 111 -7.49 -4.11 -15.10
N ALA A 112 -6.67 -5.06 -14.71
CA ALA A 112 -6.58 -6.38 -15.31
C ALA A 112 -7.92 -7.12 -15.34
N ASN A 113 -8.76 -6.89 -14.33
CA ASN A 113 -10.10 -7.48 -14.23
C ASN A 113 -11.04 -7.10 -15.38
N VAL A 114 -10.74 -6.07 -16.15
CA VAL A 114 -11.52 -5.68 -17.34
C VAL A 114 -11.23 -6.62 -18.52
N TYR A 115 -10.04 -7.23 -18.54
CA TYR A 115 -9.55 -7.99 -19.70
C TYR A 115 -9.25 -9.47 -19.39
N SER A 116 -8.94 -9.80 -18.14
CA SER A 116 -8.52 -11.16 -17.75
C SER A 116 -8.83 -11.43 -16.28
N ASP A 117 -9.80 -12.31 -16.04
CA ASP A 117 -10.12 -12.77 -14.68
C ASP A 117 -8.96 -13.54 -14.05
N THR A 118 -8.19 -14.26 -14.86
CA THR A 118 -7.01 -15.02 -14.40
C THR A 118 -5.93 -14.08 -13.86
N GLU A 119 -5.56 -13.06 -14.63
CA GLU A 119 -4.57 -12.06 -14.21
C GLU A 119 -5.06 -11.30 -12.97
N ALA A 120 -6.34 -10.94 -12.92
CA ALA A 120 -6.92 -10.29 -11.76
C ALA A 120 -6.79 -11.16 -10.51
N ALA A 121 -7.12 -12.45 -10.61
CA ALA A 121 -7.01 -13.39 -9.50
C ALA A 121 -5.56 -13.58 -9.03
N GLU A 122 -4.61 -13.68 -9.97
CA GLU A 122 -3.19 -13.80 -9.64
C GLU A 122 -2.67 -12.56 -8.89
N GLN A 123 -3.04 -11.36 -9.30
CA GLN A 123 -2.66 -10.12 -8.62
C GLN A 123 -3.26 -10.00 -7.23
N LEU A 124 -4.52 -10.40 -7.05
CA LEU A 124 -5.16 -10.41 -5.73
C LEU A 124 -4.46 -11.39 -4.78
N LEU A 125 -4.20 -12.62 -5.24
CA LEU A 125 -3.48 -13.62 -4.45
C LEU A 125 -2.03 -13.20 -4.13
N ALA A 126 -1.36 -12.54 -5.05
CA ALA A 126 -0.01 -12.04 -4.82
C ALA A 126 0.02 -10.96 -3.74
N GLN A 127 -0.92 -10.02 -3.78
CA GLN A 127 -1.04 -8.97 -2.78
C GLN A 127 -1.42 -9.55 -1.41
N GLN A 128 -2.38 -10.47 -1.35
CA GLN A 128 -2.76 -11.15 -0.12
C GLN A 128 -1.56 -11.81 0.55
N LYS A 129 -0.77 -12.58 -0.18
CA LYS A 129 0.46 -13.21 0.32
C LYS A 129 1.48 -12.20 0.84
N GLN A 130 1.58 -11.04 0.18
CA GLN A 130 2.50 -9.98 0.61
C GLN A 130 2.04 -9.35 1.94
N VAL A 131 0.75 -9.10 2.09
CA VAL A 131 0.15 -8.61 3.34
C VAL A 131 0.37 -9.63 4.47
N GLU A 132 0.07 -10.90 4.24
CA GLU A 132 0.30 -11.97 5.22
C GLU A 132 1.77 -12.07 5.63
N LYS A 133 2.68 -12.03 4.65
CA LYS A 133 4.13 -12.09 4.88
C LYS A 133 4.65 -10.91 5.69
N LEU A 134 4.24 -9.68 5.33
CA LEU A 134 4.81 -8.46 5.90
C LEU A 134 4.11 -8.03 7.18
N LEU A 135 2.79 -8.15 7.26
CA LEU A 135 2.00 -7.66 8.38
C LEU A 135 1.59 -8.78 9.36
N GLY A 136 1.69 -10.04 8.96
CA GLY A 136 1.35 -11.19 9.80
C GLY A 136 -0.14 -11.34 10.07
N VAL A 137 -1.00 -10.80 9.20
CA VAL A 137 -2.45 -10.86 9.30
C VAL A 137 -3.06 -11.56 8.11
N GLU A 138 -4.14 -12.32 8.34
CA GLU A 138 -4.99 -12.84 7.27
C GLU A 138 -5.83 -11.68 6.70
N SER A 139 -5.85 -11.54 5.38
CA SER A 139 -6.59 -10.51 4.65
C SER A 139 -7.75 -11.11 3.85
#